data_80f03556c97df6380b0e3446878e87a5
#
_entry.id   80f03556c97df6380b0e3446878e87a5
#
_cell.length_a   1.000
_cell.length_b   1.000
_cell.length_c   1.000
_cell.angle_alpha   90.00
_cell.angle_beta   90.00
_cell.angle_gamma   90.00
#
_symmetry.space_group_name_H-M   'P 1'
#
loop_
_entity.id
_entity.type
_entity.pdbx_description
1 polymer ?
#
loop_
_entity_poly.entity_id
_entity_poly.type
_entity_poly.pdbx_seq_one_letter_code
_entity_poly.pdbx_strand_id
1 'polypeptide(L)'
;MIKALRIDHRLVHGQVAFTWTHFLGATRIIVIDDKAAGDDFQKMALNMAKPAGVKLNVFSVAKAVERAEKIDSLSDSVFIIFGSTKDAAGYITAHPVFKELNLGGIAKKDGSKNYGDVVYLTPEEEEDPRKIGRAHV
;
A
#
# COMPACT_ATOMS: atom_id res chain seq x y z
N MET A 1 -11.18 -1.19 8.28
CA MET A 1 -10.00 -0.85 9.11
C MET A 1 -8.71 -1.03 8.32
N ILE A 2 -7.87 -0.02 8.28
CA ILE A 2 -6.61 -0.11 7.57
C ILE A 2 -5.60 -0.86 8.42
N LYS A 3 -5.06 -1.95 7.88
CA LYS A 3 -4.11 -2.81 8.60
C LYS A 3 -2.66 -2.45 8.35
N ALA A 4 -2.34 -1.98 7.16
CA ALA A 4 -0.97 -1.58 6.82
C ALA A 4 -0.93 -0.75 5.55
N LEU A 5 0.11 0.05 5.44
CA LEU A 5 0.47 0.78 4.22
C LEU A 5 1.85 0.31 3.78
N ARG A 6 2.03 0.09 2.49
CA ARG A 6 3.28 -0.39 1.94
C ARG A 6 3.56 0.29 0.60
N ILE A 7 4.82 0.64 0.37
CA ILE A 7 5.28 1.08 -0.94
C ILE A 7 5.93 -0.09 -1.64
N ASP A 8 5.44 -0.43 -2.82
CA ASP A 8 6.05 -1.47 -3.63
C ASP A 8 5.74 -1.19 -5.10
N HIS A 9 6.79 -0.89 -5.89
CA HIS A 9 6.61 -0.54 -7.29
C HIS A 9 6.01 -1.69 -8.12
N ARG A 10 6.08 -2.90 -7.61
CA ARG A 10 5.49 -4.07 -8.28
C ARG A 10 4.00 -4.21 -8.00
N LEU A 11 3.49 -3.43 -7.02
CA LEU A 11 2.10 -3.44 -6.60
C LEU A 11 1.67 -4.82 -6.10
N VAL A 12 0.59 -5.37 -6.63
CA VAL A 12 0.12 -6.70 -6.23
C VAL A 12 0.87 -7.74 -7.07
N HIS A 13 1.73 -8.52 -6.44
CA HIS A 13 2.49 -9.51 -7.18
C HIS A 13 2.87 -10.70 -6.31
N GLY A 14 2.71 -11.88 -6.88
CA GLY A 14 3.22 -13.15 -6.39
C GLY A 14 3.13 -13.40 -4.89
N GLN A 15 4.14 -14.07 -4.39
CA GLN A 15 4.17 -14.56 -3.02
C GLN A 15 4.19 -13.44 -1.97
N VAL A 16 4.81 -12.30 -2.29
CA VAL A 16 4.90 -11.19 -1.33
C VAL A 16 3.51 -10.67 -1.00
N ALA A 17 2.68 -10.41 -2.02
CA ALA A 17 1.32 -9.94 -1.80
C ALA A 17 0.49 -10.97 -1.03
N PHE A 18 0.63 -12.24 -1.39
CA PHE A 18 -0.09 -13.31 -0.72
C PHE A 18 0.30 -13.39 0.76
N THR A 19 1.61 -13.36 1.06
CA THR A 19 2.12 -13.46 2.42
C THR A 19 1.64 -12.29 3.29
N TRP A 20 1.73 -11.08 2.76
CA TRP A 20 1.30 -9.90 3.50
C TRP A 20 -0.20 -9.89 3.74
N THR A 21 -0.98 -10.23 2.71
CA THR A 21 -2.43 -10.27 2.81
C THR A 21 -2.87 -11.29 3.87
N HIS A 22 -2.25 -12.45 3.84
CA HIS A 22 -2.56 -13.52 4.79
C HIS A 22 -2.17 -13.13 6.23
N PHE A 23 -0.96 -12.60 6.40
CA PHE A 23 -0.48 -12.16 7.71
C PHE A 23 -1.39 -11.10 8.33
N LEU A 24 -1.82 -10.14 7.53
CA LEU A 24 -2.66 -9.05 8.00
C LEU A 24 -4.13 -9.45 8.18
N GLY A 25 -4.53 -10.59 7.65
CA GLY A 25 -5.94 -10.94 7.59
C GLY A 25 -6.73 -10.00 6.71
N ALA A 26 -6.10 -9.45 5.68
CA ALA A 26 -6.74 -8.45 4.83
C ALA A 26 -7.80 -9.08 3.94
N THR A 27 -8.92 -8.40 3.81
CA THR A 27 -10.01 -8.82 2.93
C THR A 27 -10.13 -7.91 1.72
N ARG A 28 -9.38 -6.81 1.70
CA ARG A 28 -9.38 -5.86 0.59
C ARG A 28 -7.98 -5.28 0.44
N ILE A 29 -7.55 -5.16 -0.81
CA ILE A 29 -6.33 -4.43 -1.16
C ILE A 29 -6.75 -3.17 -1.90
N ILE A 30 -6.21 -2.03 -1.51
CA ILE A 30 -6.39 -0.78 -2.24
C ILE A 30 -5.04 -0.35 -2.76
N VAL A 31 -4.92 -0.32 -4.08
CA VAL A 31 -3.72 0.18 -4.77
C VAL A 31 -3.92 1.66 -5.03
N ILE A 32 -2.99 2.48 -4.56
CA ILE A 32 -3.00 3.92 -4.84
C ILE A 32 -1.79 4.22 -5.70
N ASP A 33 -2.04 4.40 -6.98
CA ASP A 33 -0.98 4.60 -7.95
C ASP A 33 -1.55 5.29 -9.19
N ASP A 34 -1.10 6.51 -9.45
CA ASP A 34 -1.62 7.30 -10.56
C ASP A 34 -1.47 6.60 -11.89
N LYS A 35 -0.32 5.97 -12.10
CA LYS A 35 -0.02 5.32 -13.36
C LYS A 35 -0.97 4.13 -13.60
N ALA A 36 -1.12 3.27 -12.60
CA ALA A 36 -2.00 2.11 -12.71
C ALA A 36 -3.47 2.52 -12.84
N ALA A 37 -3.87 3.56 -12.14
CA ALA A 37 -5.26 4.03 -12.19
C ALA A 37 -5.65 4.52 -13.58
N GLY A 38 -4.70 5.00 -14.36
CA GLY A 38 -4.94 5.46 -15.72
C GLY A 38 -4.74 4.39 -16.79
N ASP A 39 -4.50 3.15 -16.42
CA ASP A 39 -4.18 2.07 -17.36
C ASP A 39 -5.09 0.86 -17.13
N ASP A 40 -6.09 0.70 -17.99
CA ASP A 40 -7.06 -0.37 -17.84
C ASP A 40 -6.43 -1.77 -17.95
N PHE A 41 -5.38 -1.89 -18.76
CA PHE A 41 -4.67 -3.16 -18.89
C PHE A 41 -3.98 -3.52 -17.57
N GLN A 42 -3.32 -2.55 -16.95
CA GLN A 42 -2.65 -2.77 -15.68
C GLN A 42 -3.65 -3.08 -14.56
N LYS A 43 -4.79 -2.40 -14.56
CA LYS A 43 -5.83 -2.69 -13.56
C LYS A 43 -6.33 -4.12 -13.69
N MET A 44 -6.51 -4.59 -14.92
CA MET A 44 -6.92 -5.97 -15.16
C MET A 44 -5.86 -6.95 -14.69
N ALA A 45 -4.60 -6.69 -14.98
CA ALA A 45 -3.50 -7.54 -14.54
C ALA A 45 -3.42 -7.63 -13.01
N LEU A 46 -3.59 -6.52 -12.32
CA LEU A 46 -3.61 -6.49 -10.87
C LEU A 46 -4.77 -7.31 -10.30
N ASN A 47 -5.93 -7.19 -10.92
CA ASN A 47 -7.09 -7.94 -10.48
C ASN A 47 -6.89 -9.45 -10.63
N MET A 48 -6.16 -9.86 -11.66
CA MET A 48 -5.83 -11.27 -11.86
C MET A 48 -4.76 -11.76 -10.89
N ALA A 49 -3.89 -10.88 -10.42
CA ALA A 49 -2.79 -11.23 -9.54
C ALA A 49 -3.18 -11.25 -8.05
N LYS A 50 -4.31 -10.70 -7.70
CA LYS A 50 -4.70 -10.61 -6.29
C LYS A 50 -4.99 -11.98 -5.70
N PRO A 51 -4.81 -12.15 -4.39
CA PRO A 51 -5.20 -13.40 -3.73
C PRO A 51 -6.70 -13.69 -3.89
N ALA A 52 -7.05 -14.97 -3.98
CA ALA A 52 -8.44 -15.39 -4.11
C ALA A 52 -9.26 -14.91 -2.92
N GLY A 53 -10.45 -14.43 -3.18
CA GLY A 53 -11.36 -13.96 -2.14
C GLY A 53 -11.10 -12.56 -1.60
N VAL A 54 -10.04 -11.91 -2.07
CA VAL A 54 -9.70 -10.57 -1.66
C VAL A 54 -10.23 -9.57 -2.68
N LYS A 55 -10.85 -8.50 -2.19
CA LYS A 55 -11.34 -7.42 -3.06
C LYS A 55 -10.20 -6.49 -3.44
N LEU A 56 -10.30 -5.87 -4.60
CA LEU A 56 -9.27 -4.96 -5.09
C LEU A 56 -9.88 -3.67 -5.62
N ASN A 57 -9.30 -2.55 -5.22
CA ASN A 57 -9.58 -1.25 -5.83
C ASN A 57 -8.26 -0.64 -6.27
N VAL A 58 -8.29 0.07 -7.39
CA VAL A 58 -7.12 0.80 -7.90
C VAL A 58 -7.53 2.26 -8.06
N PHE A 59 -6.90 3.15 -7.31
CA PHE A 59 -7.23 4.57 -7.31
C PHE A 59 -6.01 5.41 -7.67
N SER A 60 -6.27 6.56 -8.32
CA SER A 60 -5.27 7.62 -8.36
C SER A 60 -5.15 8.22 -6.97
N VAL A 61 -4.07 8.97 -6.75
CA VAL A 61 -3.89 9.67 -5.47
C VAL A 61 -5.06 10.61 -5.22
N ALA A 62 -5.45 11.40 -6.24
CA ALA A 62 -6.55 12.35 -6.10
C ALA A 62 -7.86 11.65 -5.70
N LYS A 63 -8.16 10.54 -6.34
CA LYS A 63 -9.38 9.78 -6.03
C LYS A 63 -9.32 9.21 -4.62
N ALA A 64 -8.18 8.68 -4.23
CA ALA A 64 -8.00 8.12 -2.89
C ALA A 64 -8.13 9.19 -1.81
N VAL A 65 -7.57 10.37 -2.04
CA VAL A 65 -7.69 11.49 -1.10
C VAL A 65 -9.15 11.90 -0.94
N GLU A 66 -9.86 11.99 -2.06
CA GLU A 66 -11.29 12.32 -2.05
C GLU A 66 -12.09 11.31 -1.21
N ARG A 67 -11.67 10.05 -1.22
CA ARG A 67 -12.36 8.97 -0.52
C ARG A 67 -11.69 8.53 0.78
N ALA A 68 -10.74 9.30 1.27
CA ALA A 68 -9.92 8.89 2.42
C ALA A 68 -10.75 8.52 3.65
N GLU A 69 -11.73 9.34 4.01
CA GLU A 69 -12.56 9.05 5.17
C GLU A 69 -13.42 7.81 4.96
N LYS A 70 -13.92 7.62 3.75
CA LYS A 70 -14.70 6.44 3.42
C LYS A 70 -13.84 5.18 3.49
N ILE A 71 -12.61 5.27 3.01
CA ILE A 71 -11.65 4.16 3.09
C ILE A 71 -11.40 3.80 4.56
N ASP A 72 -11.17 4.80 5.40
CA ASP A 72 -10.92 4.58 6.83
C ASP A 72 -12.10 3.91 7.52
N SER A 73 -13.32 4.17 7.04
CA SER A 73 -14.54 3.67 7.68
C SER A 73 -14.99 2.32 7.15
N LEU A 74 -14.28 1.74 6.19
CA LEU A 74 -14.66 0.42 5.65
C LEU A 74 -14.59 -0.65 6.75
N SER A 75 -15.56 -1.56 6.73
CA SER A 75 -15.56 -2.69 7.64
C SER A 75 -14.54 -3.76 7.24
N ASP A 76 -14.09 -3.73 5.99
CA ASP A 76 -13.05 -4.63 5.51
C ASP A 76 -11.73 -4.41 6.28
N SER A 77 -10.90 -5.44 6.32
CA SER A 77 -9.51 -5.30 6.73
C SER A 77 -8.73 -4.92 5.49
N VAL A 78 -8.18 -3.71 5.46
CA VAL A 78 -7.63 -3.10 4.26
C VAL A 78 -6.11 -3.06 4.29
N PHE A 79 -5.51 -3.48 3.19
CA PHE A 79 -4.07 -3.36 2.94
C PHE A 79 -3.89 -2.35 1.80
N ILE A 80 -3.21 -1.24 2.08
CA ILE A 80 -2.97 -0.19 1.08
C ILE A 80 -1.57 -0.34 0.51
N ILE A 81 -1.47 -0.37 -0.82
CA ILE A 81 -0.19 -0.47 -1.52
C ILE A 81 -0.04 0.73 -2.44
N PHE A 82 1.09 1.45 -2.29
CA PHE A 82 1.45 2.54 -3.18
C PHE A 82 2.51 2.07 -4.16
N GLY A 83 2.44 2.54 -5.39
CA GLY A 83 3.41 2.17 -6.42
C GLY A 83 4.71 2.97 -6.37
N SER A 84 4.72 4.10 -5.67
CA SER A 84 5.90 4.97 -5.58
C SER A 84 5.88 5.77 -4.31
N THR A 85 7.06 6.30 -3.95
CA THR A 85 7.15 7.21 -2.81
C THR A 85 6.40 8.51 -3.08
N LYS A 86 6.36 8.95 -4.32
CA LYS A 86 5.62 10.15 -4.70
C LYS A 86 4.13 10.00 -4.39
N ASP A 87 3.54 8.89 -4.79
CA ASP A 87 2.12 8.66 -4.58
C ASP A 87 1.80 8.46 -3.10
N ALA A 88 2.67 7.76 -2.37
CA ALA A 88 2.51 7.60 -0.94
C ALA A 88 2.58 8.96 -0.23
N ALA A 89 3.54 9.79 -0.59
CA ALA A 89 3.68 11.12 -0.01
C ALA A 89 2.45 11.97 -0.28
N GLY A 90 1.91 11.89 -1.50
CA GLY A 90 0.72 12.65 -1.85
C GLY A 90 -0.48 12.28 -1.00
N TYR A 91 -0.70 11.00 -0.81
CA TYR A 91 -1.82 10.52 -0.01
C TYR A 91 -1.63 10.83 1.48
N ILE A 92 -0.46 10.47 2.02
CA ILE A 92 -0.19 10.61 3.45
C ILE A 92 -0.15 12.09 3.87
N THR A 93 0.39 12.96 3.02
CA THR A 93 0.41 14.39 3.31
C THR A 93 -0.99 14.98 3.36
N ALA A 94 -1.87 14.54 2.45
CA ALA A 94 -3.24 15.02 2.41
C ALA A 94 -4.12 14.40 3.50
N HIS A 95 -3.71 13.24 4.03
CA HIS A 95 -4.49 12.53 5.04
C HIS A 95 -3.54 11.99 6.13
N PRO A 96 -3.01 12.85 6.99
CA PRO A 96 -1.89 12.53 7.87
C PRO A 96 -2.30 11.83 9.17
N VAL A 97 -2.92 10.66 9.04
CA VAL A 97 -3.38 9.89 10.20
C VAL A 97 -2.56 8.63 10.44
N PHE A 98 -1.58 8.37 9.58
CA PHE A 98 -0.79 7.14 9.65
C PHE A 98 0.53 7.35 10.35
N LYS A 99 1.03 6.33 11.04
CA LYS A 99 2.28 6.39 11.79
C LYS A 99 3.36 5.47 11.26
N GLU A 100 2.99 4.47 10.46
CA GLU A 100 3.92 3.50 9.94
C GLU A 100 3.72 3.34 8.44
N LEU A 101 4.83 3.21 7.72
CA LEU A 101 4.82 2.94 6.29
C LEU A 101 5.89 1.90 6.01
N ASN A 102 5.48 0.78 5.45
CA ASN A 102 6.39 -0.30 5.10
C ASN A 102 7.02 -0.04 3.75
N LEU A 103 8.34 -0.20 3.66
CA LEU A 103 9.06 -0.06 2.40
C LEU A 103 9.28 -1.42 1.79
N GLY A 104 8.66 -1.65 0.63
CA GLY A 104 8.86 -2.85 -0.15
C GLY A 104 9.83 -2.60 -1.30
N GLY A 105 9.51 -3.14 -2.47
CA GLY A 105 10.29 -2.88 -3.67
C GLY A 105 10.04 -1.46 -4.16
N ILE A 106 11.02 -0.58 -4.02
CA ILE A 106 10.90 0.81 -4.47
C ILE A 106 11.94 1.09 -5.53
N ALA A 107 11.64 2.06 -6.41
CA ALA A 107 12.63 2.50 -7.38
C ALA A 107 13.81 3.10 -6.64
N LYS A 108 15.01 2.82 -7.12
CA LYS A 108 16.25 3.18 -6.44
C LYS A 108 16.32 4.66 -6.03
N LYS A 109 15.87 5.55 -6.89
CA LYS A 109 15.93 6.99 -6.64
C LYS A 109 14.91 7.49 -5.64
N ASP A 110 13.96 6.66 -5.25
CA ASP A 110 12.88 7.06 -4.36
C ASP A 110 13.14 6.74 -2.90
N GLY A 111 14.21 6.05 -2.60
CA GLY A 111 14.39 5.40 -1.30
C GLY A 111 14.71 6.28 -0.12
N SER A 112 14.99 7.56 -0.33
CA SER A 112 15.49 8.42 0.75
C SER A 112 14.51 9.50 1.21
N LYS A 113 13.28 9.47 0.77
CA LYS A 113 12.34 10.52 1.10
C LYS A 113 11.69 10.33 2.47
N ASN A 114 11.45 11.43 3.13
CA ASN A 114 10.73 11.48 4.40
C ASN A 114 9.27 11.80 4.18
N TYR A 115 8.41 11.28 5.04
CA TYR A 115 6.97 11.53 5.01
C TYR A 115 6.48 12.04 6.36
N GLY A 116 7.09 13.11 6.86
CA GLY A 116 6.69 13.65 8.16
C GLY A 116 7.01 12.68 9.29
N ASP A 117 6.01 12.33 10.07
CA ASP A 117 6.19 11.47 11.24
C ASP A 117 6.08 9.98 10.95
N VAL A 118 5.99 9.59 9.67
CA VAL A 118 5.88 8.20 9.29
C VAL A 118 7.22 7.50 9.44
N VAL A 119 7.24 6.36 10.09
CA VAL A 119 8.45 5.57 10.29
C VAL A 119 8.62 4.59 9.13
N TYR A 120 9.83 4.55 8.57
CA TYR A 120 10.16 3.62 7.51
C TYR A 120 10.67 2.31 8.09
N LEU A 121 10.25 1.21 7.48
CA LEU A 121 10.78 -0.10 7.78
C LEU A 121 11.80 -0.46 6.72
N THR A 122 12.84 -1.18 7.11
CA THR A 122 13.94 -1.48 6.21
C THR A 122 13.56 -2.49 5.14
N PRO A 123 14.18 -2.42 3.95
CA PRO A 123 13.87 -3.38 2.89
C PRO A 123 14.12 -4.85 3.26
N GLU A 124 15.03 -5.13 4.16
CA GLU A 124 15.31 -6.49 4.59
C GLU A 124 14.12 -7.17 5.25
N GLU A 125 13.17 -6.40 5.72
CA GLU A 125 11.99 -6.91 6.43
C GLU A 125 10.82 -7.17 5.51
N GLU A 126 10.91 -6.84 4.24
CA GLU A 126 9.76 -6.84 3.35
C GLU A 126 9.19 -8.22 3.04
N GLU A 127 10.00 -9.26 3.05
CA GLU A 127 9.58 -10.59 2.63
C GLU A 127 8.92 -11.39 3.75
N ASP A 128 9.17 -11.03 4.99
CA ASP A 128 8.57 -11.72 6.11
C ASP A 128 7.96 -10.71 7.09
N PRO A 129 6.66 -10.48 6.98
CA PRO A 129 5.99 -9.51 7.85
C PRO A 129 6.12 -9.79 9.34
N ARG A 130 6.36 -11.05 9.70
CA ARG A 130 6.51 -11.41 11.11
C ARG A 130 7.80 -10.87 11.73
N LYS A 131 8.76 -10.53 10.88
CA LYS A 131 10.05 -9.99 11.32
C LYS A 131 10.08 -8.48 11.41
N ILE A 132 9.01 -7.82 11.00
CA ILE A 132 8.95 -6.38 11.00
C ILE A 132 8.81 -5.89 12.43
N GLY A 133 9.82 -5.17 12.89
CA GLY A 133 9.73 -4.49 14.16
C GLY A 133 8.78 -3.33 14.03
N ARG A 134 7.85 -3.21 14.97
CA ARG A 134 6.95 -2.08 14.98
C ARG A 134 7.65 -0.89 15.61
N ALA A 135 7.92 0.09 14.80
CA ALA A 135 8.45 1.35 15.28
C ALA A 135 7.28 2.30 15.46
N HIS A 136 7.19 2.92 16.60
CA HIS A 136 6.14 3.87 16.91
C HIS A 136 6.74 5.24 17.09
N VAL A 137 6.08 6.20 16.51
CA VAL A 137 6.49 7.59 16.64
C VAL A 137 5.80 8.23 17.84
#